data_db4be3913784cc7a5ce63540e1390d41
#
_entry.id   db4be3913784cc7a5ce63540e1390d41
#
_cell.length_a   1.000
_cell.length_b   1.000
_cell.length_c   1.000
_cell.angle_alpha   90.00
_cell.angle_beta   90.00
_cell.angle_gamma   90.00
#
_symmetry.space_group_name_H-M   'P 1'
#
loop_
_entity.id
_entity.type
_entity.pdbx_description
1 polymer ?
#
loop_
_entity_poly.entity_id
_entity_poly.type
_entity_poly.pdbx_seq_one_letter_code
_entity_poly.pdbx_strand_id
1 'polypeptide(L)'
;AEIKASEVKPIEPVYVDYEKNMKFFDVNGMEVLYAQNKLNDISDIRYVYNTGIENDPALNLAFDYISYLGTPTRSAEEIAQEMYQLACHFGLSAGSNQTVVSVSGLAEHMPQAMEVLEDLAYNAIPDEEILANLKADMFKYRTDAKLNQSSCFSALQEYIMYGPEYIRKTTMTDEQIKDITSEELLSKIREVLGCEHEIRYYGPATVAEATELLKANHKVAENPKPLERVYTKRLPATE
;
A
#
# COMPACT_ATOMS: atom_id res chain seq x y z
N ALA A 1 -11.47 15.29 -42.71
CA ALA A 1 -12.83 15.16 -43.26
C ALA A 1 -13.31 13.70 -43.21
N GLU A 2 -12.49 12.71 -43.55
CA GLU A 2 -12.85 11.27 -43.56
C GLU A 2 -13.21 10.70 -42.17
N ILE A 3 -12.49 11.10 -41.14
CA ILE A 3 -12.77 10.65 -39.76
C ILE A 3 -14.13 11.17 -39.24
N LYS A 4 -14.58 12.35 -39.69
CA LYS A 4 -15.91 12.87 -39.32
C LYS A 4 -17.06 12.21 -40.08
N ALA A 5 -16.78 11.50 -41.18
CA ALA A 5 -17.76 10.81 -42.00
C ALA A 5 -17.84 9.30 -41.73
N SER A 6 -16.92 8.76 -40.85
CA SER A 6 -16.99 7.36 -40.49
C SER A 6 -18.17 7.09 -39.56
N GLU A 7 -18.99 6.10 -39.90
CA GLU A 7 -20.03 5.58 -39.01
C GLU A 7 -19.39 5.04 -37.73
N VAL A 8 -19.57 5.73 -36.61
CA VAL A 8 -19.14 5.25 -35.29
C VAL A 8 -20.21 4.29 -34.80
N LYS A 9 -19.89 3.00 -34.79
CA LYS A 9 -20.77 2.03 -34.10
C LYS A 9 -20.81 2.37 -32.61
N PRO A 10 -22.01 2.48 -32.03
CA PRO A 10 -22.12 2.70 -30.58
C PRO A 10 -21.40 1.58 -29.83
N ILE A 11 -20.55 1.94 -28.87
CA ILE A 11 -19.91 0.99 -27.97
C ILE A 11 -20.98 0.57 -26.97
N GLU A 12 -21.40 -0.69 -27.00
CA GLU A 12 -22.25 -1.24 -25.96
C GLU A 12 -21.42 -1.41 -24.68
N PRO A 13 -21.82 -0.78 -23.57
CA PRO A 13 -21.07 -0.94 -22.32
C PRO A 13 -21.19 -2.38 -21.79
N VAL A 14 -20.05 -2.98 -21.51
CA VAL A 14 -19.98 -4.28 -20.84
C VAL A 14 -19.83 -4.02 -19.36
N TYR A 15 -20.85 -4.34 -18.57
CA TYR A 15 -20.81 -4.19 -17.12
C TYR A 15 -20.12 -5.39 -16.47
N VAL A 16 -19.31 -5.12 -15.43
CA VAL A 16 -18.70 -6.17 -14.62
C VAL A 16 -19.79 -6.80 -13.75
N ASP A 17 -19.97 -8.10 -13.90
CA ASP A 17 -20.80 -8.91 -13.02
C ASP A 17 -19.94 -9.38 -11.85
N TYR A 18 -20.08 -8.72 -10.71
CA TYR A 18 -19.25 -8.99 -9.53
C TYR A 18 -19.51 -10.40 -8.97
N GLU A 19 -20.74 -10.87 -8.93
CA GLU A 19 -21.09 -12.21 -8.44
C GLU A 19 -20.49 -13.32 -9.28
N LYS A 20 -20.40 -13.09 -10.59
CA LYS A 20 -19.84 -14.07 -11.55
C LYS A 20 -18.31 -14.00 -11.64
N ASN A 21 -17.73 -12.81 -11.53
CA ASN A 21 -16.32 -12.59 -11.84
C ASN A 21 -15.44 -12.55 -10.60
N MET A 22 -16.02 -12.36 -9.40
CA MET A 22 -15.31 -12.36 -8.12
C MET A 22 -15.62 -13.61 -7.32
N LYS A 23 -14.63 -14.10 -6.57
CA LYS A 23 -14.78 -15.21 -5.64
C LYS A 23 -14.13 -14.87 -4.32
N PHE A 24 -14.68 -15.42 -3.25
CA PHE A 24 -14.15 -15.30 -1.90
C PHE A 24 -13.78 -16.68 -1.40
N PHE A 25 -12.61 -16.80 -0.78
CA PHE A 25 -12.17 -18.02 -0.12
C PHE A 25 -11.15 -17.66 0.97
N ASP A 26 -10.74 -18.63 1.77
CA ASP A 26 -9.80 -18.44 2.87
C ASP A 26 -8.43 -19.04 2.53
N VAL A 27 -7.36 -18.33 2.93
CA VAL A 27 -5.98 -18.84 2.94
C VAL A 27 -5.34 -18.50 4.27
N ASN A 28 -5.00 -19.51 5.06
CA ASN A 28 -4.36 -19.35 6.37
C ASN A 28 -5.14 -18.44 7.35
N GLY A 29 -6.48 -18.42 7.27
CA GLY A 29 -7.35 -17.58 8.08
C GLY A 29 -7.54 -16.15 7.54
N MET A 30 -6.98 -15.83 6.37
CA MET A 30 -7.18 -14.53 5.71
C MET A 30 -8.17 -14.68 4.56
N GLU A 31 -9.15 -13.76 4.50
CA GLU A 31 -10.10 -13.71 3.39
C GLU A 31 -9.40 -13.26 2.10
N VAL A 32 -9.60 -14.01 1.04
CA VAL A 32 -9.08 -13.69 -0.31
C VAL A 32 -10.22 -13.26 -1.21
N LEU A 33 -10.14 -12.02 -1.70
CA LEU A 33 -10.96 -11.53 -2.80
C LEU A 33 -10.22 -11.81 -4.11
N TYR A 34 -10.77 -12.71 -4.92
CA TYR A 34 -10.16 -13.20 -6.13
C TYR A 34 -10.93 -12.77 -7.38
N ALA A 35 -10.18 -12.32 -8.40
CA ALA A 35 -10.69 -12.16 -9.76
C ALA A 35 -9.66 -12.70 -10.76
N GLN A 36 -10.13 -13.50 -11.73
CA GLN A 36 -9.23 -14.07 -12.73
C GLN A 36 -8.95 -13.10 -13.88
N ASN A 37 -7.66 -12.83 -14.13
CA ASN A 37 -7.20 -12.13 -15.31
C ASN A 37 -7.17 -13.11 -16.50
N LYS A 38 -8.02 -12.90 -17.52
CA LYS A 38 -8.11 -13.71 -18.72
C LYS A 38 -7.51 -13.03 -19.95
N LEU A 39 -6.89 -11.86 -19.76
CA LEU A 39 -6.44 -11.00 -20.85
C LEU A 39 -4.93 -11.13 -21.12
N ASN A 40 -4.17 -11.36 -20.06
CA ASN A 40 -2.70 -11.45 -20.11
C ASN A 40 -2.15 -12.18 -18.89
N ASP A 41 -0.83 -12.34 -18.82
CA ASP A 41 -0.12 -13.05 -17.76
C ASP A 41 0.36 -12.12 -16.62
N ILE A 42 -0.32 -11.00 -16.38
CA ILE A 42 0.00 -10.10 -15.28
C ILE A 42 -0.82 -10.47 -14.05
N SER A 43 -0.14 -10.57 -12.90
CA SER A 43 -0.74 -10.71 -11.58
C SER A 43 -0.56 -9.43 -10.75
N ASP A 44 -1.55 -9.14 -9.91
CA ASP A 44 -1.52 -8.10 -8.87
C ASP A 44 -2.04 -8.73 -7.58
N ILE A 45 -1.22 -8.73 -6.53
CA ILE A 45 -1.56 -9.26 -5.20
C ILE A 45 -1.42 -8.12 -4.21
N ARG A 46 -2.44 -7.91 -3.39
CA ARG A 46 -2.47 -6.85 -2.38
C ARG A 46 -2.88 -7.40 -1.03
N TYR A 47 -2.11 -7.06 -0.01
CA TYR A 47 -2.44 -7.27 1.40
C TYR A 47 -2.96 -5.96 1.95
N VAL A 48 -4.22 -5.94 2.36
CA VAL A 48 -4.94 -4.73 2.78
C VAL A 48 -5.23 -4.81 4.27
N TYR A 49 -4.53 -3.99 5.04
CA TYR A 49 -4.68 -3.87 6.50
C TYR A 49 -5.63 -2.71 6.82
N ASN A 50 -6.58 -2.91 7.72
CA ASN A 50 -7.54 -1.88 8.14
C ASN A 50 -6.94 -0.91 9.17
N THR A 51 -5.75 -0.41 8.90
CA THR A 51 -5.05 0.61 9.69
C THR A 51 -4.34 1.59 8.77
N GLY A 52 -4.20 2.84 9.16
CA GLY A 52 -3.56 3.87 8.37
C GLY A 52 -3.19 5.08 9.23
N ILE A 53 -2.95 6.23 8.60
CA ILE A 53 -2.52 7.45 9.31
C ILE A 53 -3.57 7.97 10.30
N GLU A 54 -4.84 7.62 10.15
CA GLU A 54 -5.87 7.90 11.16
C GLU A 54 -5.70 7.08 12.45
N ASN A 55 -4.94 5.99 12.42
CA ASN A 55 -4.56 5.20 13.58
C ASN A 55 -3.20 5.63 14.14
N ASP A 56 -2.22 5.84 13.27
CA ASP A 56 -0.87 6.30 13.61
C ASP A 56 -0.28 7.12 12.45
N PRO A 57 -0.06 8.44 12.62
CA PRO A 57 0.44 9.31 11.56
C PRO A 57 1.87 8.98 11.12
N ALA A 58 2.64 8.20 11.90
CA ALA A 58 3.98 7.77 11.53
C ALA A 58 4.00 6.63 10.50
N LEU A 59 2.87 5.96 10.24
CA LEU A 59 2.82 4.86 9.28
C LEU A 59 3.20 5.31 7.87
N ASN A 60 2.81 6.52 7.46
CA ASN A 60 3.22 7.02 6.14
C ASN A 60 4.75 7.08 6.03
N LEU A 61 5.42 7.71 7.01
CA LEU A 61 6.88 7.77 7.03
C LEU A 61 7.51 6.37 7.14
N ALA A 62 6.92 5.45 7.92
CA ALA A 62 7.44 4.10 8.07
C ALA A 62 7.42 3.33 6.74
N PHE A 63 6.31 3.38 6.00
CA PHE A 63 6.16 2.69 4.73
C PHE A 63 6.91 3.38 3.57
N ASP A 64 7.14 4.68 3.64
CA ASP A 64 8.07 5.38 2.74
C ASP A 64 9.51 4.95 3.04
N TYR A 65 9.91 4.93 4.31
CA TYR A 65 11.26 4.63 4.76
C TYR A 65 11.73 3.22 4.36
N ILE A 66 10.91 2.18 4.59
CA ILE A 66 11.30 0.80 4.27
C ILE A 66 11.59 0.60 2.78
N SER A 67 11.00 1.40 1.90
CA SER A 67 11.21 1.31 0.45
C SER A 67 12.64 1.64 0.00
N TYR A 68 13.44 2.25 0.88
CA TYR A 68 14.84 2.59 0.63
C TYR A 68 15.82 1.66 1.34
N LEU A 69 15.32 0.67 2.08
CA LEU A 69 16.18 -0.19 2.90
C LEU A 69 16.58 -1.47 2.17
N GLY A 70 17.67 -2.06 2.65
CA GLY A 70 18.08 -3.41 2.32
C GLY A 70 17.74 -4.40 3.44
N THR A 71 18.11 -5.67 3.21
CA THR A 71 18.03 -6.78 4.17
C THR A 71 19.43 -7.31 4.45
N PRO A 72 19.62 -8.28 5.38
CA PRO A 72 20.93 -8.91 5.60
C PRO A 72 21.52 -9.61 4.37
N THR A 73 20.68 -9.92 3.39
CA THR A 73 21.04 -10.71 2.20
C THR A 73 21.03 -9.90 0.92
N ARG A 74 20.41 -8.73 0.90
CA ARG A 74 20.23 -7.89 -0.30
C ARG A 74 20.32 -6.40 0.09
N SER A 75 21.10 -5.63 -0.62
CA SER A 75 21.03 -4.17 -0.56
C SER A 75 19.74 -3.65 -1.22
N ALA A 76 19.36 -2.40 -0.98
CA ALA A 76 18.21 -1.76 -1.64
C ALA A 76 18.35 -1.76 -3.17
N GLU A 77 19.57 -1.56 -3.68
CA GLU A 77 19.88 -1.58 -5.12
C GLU A 77 19.71 -2.99 -5.69
N GLU A 78 20.20 -4.02 -5.01
CA GLU A 78 20.03 -5.43 -5.41
C GLU A 78 18.56 -5.82 -5.42
N ILE A 79 17.75 -5.40 -4.42
CA ILE A 79 16.30 -5.61 -4.40
C ILE A 79 15.63 -4.97 -5.64
N ALA A 80 15.96 -3.72 -5.93
CA ALA A 80 15.42 -3.03 -7.10
C ALA A 80 15.82 -3.71 -8.42
N GLN A 81 17.07 -4.15 -8.53
CA GLN A 81 17.57 -4.87 -9.70
C GLN A 81 16.92 -6.25 -9.88
N GLU A 82 16.75 -7.01 -8.79
CA GLU A 82 16.10 -8.32 -8.81
C GLU A 82 14.64 -8.18 -9.24
N MET A 83 13.88 -7.24 -8.66
CA MET A 83 12.51 -6.97 -9.05
C MET A 83 12.39 -6.55 -10.52
N TYR A 84 13.32 -5.73 -11.01
CA TYR A 84 13.37 -5.36 -12.43
C TYR A 84 13.62 -6.57 -13.33
N GLN A 85 14.54 -7.47 -12.98
CA GLN A 85 14.82 -8.69 -13.74
C GLN A 85 13.62 -9.65 -13.78
N LEU A 86 12.85 -9.71 -12.70
CA LEU A 86 11.61 -10.47 -12.60
C LEU A 86 10.44 -9.81 -13.37
N ALA A 87 10.64 -8.62 -13.94
CA ALA A 87 9.57 -7.80 -14.50
C ALA A 87 8.39 -7.62 -13.50
N CYS A 88 8.73 -7.46 -12.23
CA CYS A 88 7.82 -7.27 -11.12
C CYS A 88 8.15 -5.98 -10.38
N HIS A 89 7.19 -5.48 -9.62
CA HIS A 89 7.37 -4.37 -8.69
C HIS A 89 6.53 -4.57 -7.45
N PHE A 90 6.93 -3.97 -6.35
CA PHE A 90 6.15 -3.93 -5.13
C PHE A 90 5.75 -2.49 -4.79
N GLY A 91 4.72 -2.36 -3.97
CA GLY A 91 4.26 -1.09 -3.43
C GLY A 91 3.96 -1.24 -1.95
N LEU A 92 4.40 -0.25 -1.19
CA LEU A 92 4.22 -0.16 0.25
C LEU A 92 3.64 1.22 0.57
N SER A 93 2.42 1.29 1.09
CA SER A 93 1.78 2.58 1.33
C SER A 93 0.79 2.55 2.48
N ALA A 94 0.82 3.58 3.32
CA ALA A 94 -0.19 3.83 4.34
C ALA A 94 -1.10 4.98 3.90
N GLY A 95 -2.36 4.67 3.64
CA GLY A 95 -3.40 5.65 3.35
C GLY A 95 -4.07 6.16 4.64
N SER A 96 -5.19 6.88 4.50
CA SER A 96 -5.91 7.44 5.66
C SER A 96 -6.30 6.36 6.67
N ASN A 97 -6.97 5.30 6.22
CA ASN A 97 -7.52 4.27 7.10
C ASN A 97 -7.22 2.83 6.64
N GLN A 98 -6.35 2.67 5.66
CA GLN A 98 -5.85 1.38 5.19
C GLN A 98 -4.38 1.50 4.81
N THR A 99 -3.64 0.45 5.11
CA THR A 99 -2.28 0.23 4.62
C THR A 99 -2.32 -0.90 3.59
N VAL A 100 -1.61 -0.71 2.50
CA VAL A 100 -1.54 -1.66 1.39
C VAL A 100 -0.10 -2.05 1.14
N VAL A 101 0.15 -3.35 1.19
CA VAL A 101 1.39 -3.97 0.72
C VAL A 101 1.05 -4.74 -0.54
N SER A 102 1.73 -4.50 -1.64
CA SER A 102 1.38 -5.08 -2.93
C SER A 102 2.59 -5.55 -3.70
N VAL A 103 2.37 -6.57 -4.53
CA VAL A 103 3.33 -7.04 -5.53
C VAL A 103 2.60 -7.30 -6.83
N SER A 104 3.16 -6.85 -7.95
CA SER A 104 2.57 -7.06 -9.27
C SER A 104 3.62 -7.21 -10.36
N GLY A 105 3.28 -7.91 -11.43
CA GLY A 105 4.15 -8.20 -12.55
C GLY A 105 3.81 -9.51 -13.25
N LEU A 106 4.79 -10.14 -13.88
CA LEU A 106 4.60 -11.40 -14.59
C LEU A 106 4.26 -12.54 -13.61
N ALA A 107 3.17 -13.25 -13.91
CA ALA A 107 2.63 -14.31 -13.05
C ALA A 107 3.64 -15.45 -12.79
N GLU A 108 4.48 -15.77 -13.78
CA GLU A 108 5.51 -16.82 -13.68
C GLU A 108 6.60 -16.50 -12.65
N HIS A 109 6.85 -15.21 -12.39
CA HIS A 109 7.87 -14.74 -11.44
C HIS A 109 7.28 -14.30 -10.08
N MET A 110 5.97 -14.43 -9.92
CA MET A 110 5.29 -13.98 -8.70
C MET A 110 5.83 -14.65 -7.41
N PRO A 111 6.15 -15.97 -7.39
CA PRO A 111 6.72 -16.58 -6.19
C PRO A 111 8.02 -15.91 -5.73
N GLN A 112 8.95 -15.63 -6.65
CA GLN A 112 10.21 -14.97 -6.34
C GLN A 112 10.01 -13.51 -5.92
N ALA A 113 9.12 -12.78 -6.60
CA ALA A 113 8.81 -11.39 -6.26
C ALA A 113 8.16 -11.27 -4.87
N MET A 114 7.29 -12.22 -4.50
CA MET A 114 6.72 -12.30 -3.15
C MET A 114 7.80 -12.61 -2.10
N GLU A 115 8.75 -13.49 -2.38
CA GLU A 115 9.87 -13.78 -1.47
C GLU A 115 10.71 -12.54 -1.19
N VAL A 116 11.06 -11.76 -2.23
CA VAL A 116 11.81 -10.49 -2.09
C VAL A 116 11.04 -9.49 -1.24
N LEU A 117 9.73 -9.32 -1.49
CA LEU A 117 8.89 -8.42 -0.71
C LEU A 117 8.78 -8.85 0.76
N GLU A 118 8.57 -10.14 1.02
CA GLU A 118 8.47 -10.70 2.37
C GLU A 118 9.80 -10.57 3.12
N ASP A 119 10.95 -10.79 2.44
CA ASP A 119 12.27 -10.57 3.04
C ASP A 119 12.43 -9.10 3.45
N LEU A 120 12.15 -8.15 2.56
CA LEU A 120 12.20 -6.73 2.89
C LEU A 120 11.26 -6.37 4.04
N ALA A 121 10.01 -6.82 3.98
CA ALA A 121 8.98 -6.46 4.96
C ALA A 121 9.31 -6.91 6.40
N TYR A 122 9.93 -8.08 6.54
CA TYR A 122 10.23 -8.66 7.87
C TYR A 122 11.69 -8.47 8.32
N ASN A 123 12.63 -8.34 7.40
CA ASN A 123 14.07 -8.37 7.69
C ASN A 123 14.81 -7.08 7.29
N ALA A 124 14.10 -5.98 6.99
CA ALA A 124 14.74 -4.70 6.68
C ALA A 124 15.71 -4.28 7.79
N ILE A 125 16.90 -3.82 7.38
CA ILE A 125 17.94 -3.31 8.29
C ILE A 125 17.75 -1.80 8.46
N PRO A 126 17.74 -1.27 9.70
CA PRO A 126 17.64 0.15 9.95
C PRO A 126 18.86 0.91 9.40
N ASP A 127 18.61 2.09 8.82
CA ASP A 127 19.63 3.01 8.31
C ASP A 127 19.27 4.46 8.72
N GLU A 128 20.03 5.01 9.67
CA GLU A 128 19.79 6.34 10.21
C GLU A 128 20.14 7.47 9.21
N GLU A 129 21.03 7.23 8.25
CA GLU A 129 21.36 8.23 7.21
C GLU A 129 20.18 8.37 6.23
N ILE A 130 19.59 7.27 5.80
CA ILE A 130 18.37 7.27 4.98
C ILE A 130 17.23 7.98 5.71
N LEU A 131 17.03 7.66 7.00
CA LEU A 131 16.01 8.32 7.80
C LEU A 131 16.27 9.83 7.94
N ALA A 132 17.51 10.24 8.16
CA ALA A 132 17.87 11.66 8.25
C ALA A 132 17.56 12.41 6.95
N ASN A 133 17.84 11.82 5.80
CA ASN A 133 17.52 12.38 4.50
C ASN A 133 16.00 12.53 4.30
N LEU A 134 15.21 11.49 4.62
CA LEU A 134 13.74 11.57 4.54
C LEU A 134 13.14 12.62 5.46
N LYS A 135 13.66 12.75 6.70
CA LYS A 135 13.26 13.82 7.62
C LYS A 135 13.55 15.21 7.05
N ALA A 136 14.72 15.39 6.44
CA ALA A 136 15.09 16.66 5.80
C ALA A 136 14.16 16.99 4.62
N ASP A 137 13.83 16.01 3.79
CA ASP A 137 12.89 16.18 2.69
C ASP A 137 11.46 16.50 3.18
N MET A 138 10.99 15.88 4.27
CA MET A 138 9.71 16.22 4.90
C MET A 138 9.68 17.67 5.39
N PHE A 139 10.72 18.17 6.05
CA PHE A 139 10.79 19.57 6.48
C PHE A 139 10.82 20.54 5.33
N LYS A 140 11.59 20.22 4.29
CA LYS A 140 11.61 21.00 3.05
C LYS A 140 10.24 21.03 2.39
N TYR A 141 9.60 19.86 2.20
CA TYR A 141 8.24 19.76 1.65
C TYR A 141 7.24 20.62 2.44
N ARG A 142 7.26 20.58 3.78
CA ARG A 142 6.40 21.41 4.64
C ARG A 142 6.62 22.91 4.45
N THR A 143 7.86 23.30 4.22
CA THR A 143 8.22 24.70 3.95
C THR A 143 7.70 25.13 2.57
N ASP A 144 7.95 24.34 1.55
CA ASP A 144 7.55 24.62 0.17
C ASP A 144 6.02 24.58 0.00
N ALA A 145 5.34 23.65 0.69
CA ALA A 145 3.88 23.56 0.67
C ALA A 145 3.18 24.83 1.15
N LYS A 146 3.75 25.54 2.11
CA LYS A 146 3.22 26.84 2.59
C LYS A 146 3.30 27.96 1.56
N LEU A 147 4.16 27.82 0.55
CA LEU A 147 4.33 28.76 -0.56
C LEU A 147 3.50 28.37 -1.78
N ASN A 148 2.92 27.16 -1.78
CA ASN A 148 2.14 26.63 -2.89
C ASN A 148 0.63 26.86 -2.65
N GLN A 149 -0.02 27.60 -3.54
CA GLN A 149 -1.45 27.94 -3.42
C GLN A 149 -2.36 26.69 -3.39
N SER A 150 -2.08 25.69 -4.23
CA SER A 150 -2.90 24.47 -4.27
C SER A 150 -2.76 23.66 -2.98
N SER A 151 -1.54 23.56 -2.43
CA SER A 151 -1.29 22.88 -1.14
C SER A 151 -2.00 23.59 0.01
N CYS A 152 -1.93 24.92 0.06
CA CYS A 152 -2.65 25.71 1.06
C CYS A 152 -4.17 25.55 0.93
N PHE A 153 -4.70 25.52 -0.28
CA PHE A 153 -6.13 25.33 -0.52
C PHE A 153 -6.58 23.90 -0.11
N SER A 154 -5.81 22.87 -0.45
CA SER A 154 -6.09 21.48 -0.01
C SER A 154 -6.09 21.35 1.51
N ALA A 155 -5.11 21.95 2.18
CA ALA A 155 -5.06 21.95 3.65
C ALA A 155 -6.27 22.69 4.28
N LEU A 156 -6.71 23.80 3.67
CA LEU A 156 -7.91 24.52 4.12
C LEU A 156 -9.18 23.69 3.90
N GLN A 157 -9.31 23.01 2.76
CA GLN A 157 -10.43 22.11 2.50
C GLN A 157 -10.50 20.97 3.51
N GLU A 158 -9.36 20.34 3.80
CA GLU A 158 -9.28 19.26 4.79
C GLU A 158 -9.65 19.75 6.19
N TYR A 159 -9.15 20.91 6.60
CA TYR A 159 -9.50 21.56 7.87
C TYR A 159 -11.00 21.86 7.97
N ILE A 160 -11.62 22.38 6.91
CA ILE A 160 -13.07 22.66 6.89
C ILE A 160 -13.89 21.37 6.94
N MET A 161 -13.44 20.33 6.23
CA MET A 161 -14.18 19.07 6.15
C MET A 161 -14.08 18.22 7.42
N TYR A 162 -12.95 18.21 8.10
CA TYR A 162 -12.69 17.28 9.20
C TYR A 162 -12.36 17.96 10.53
N GLY A 163 -12.02 19.25 10.51
CA GLY A 163 -11.67 20.03 11.70
C GLY A 163 -10.23 19.83 12.20
N PRO A 164 -9.84 20.60 13.23
CA PRO A 164 -8.46 20.62 13.74
C PRO A 164 -8.03 19.32 14.42
N GLU A 165 -8.97 18.58 15.01
CA GLU A 165 -8.66 17.29 15.68
C GLU A 165 -8.17 16.24 14.69
N TYR A 166 -8.78 16.19 13.52
CA TYR A 166 -8.36 15.29 12.45
C TYR A 166 -6.92 15.57 12.02
N ILE A 167 -6.62 16.85 11.72
CA ILE A 167 -5.28 17.27 11.31
C ILE A 167 -4.24 16.89 12.37
N ARG A 168 -4.55 17.15 13.66
CA ARG A 168 -3.66 16.82 14.77
C ARG A 168 -3.43 15.33 14.92
N LYS A 169 -4.43 14.51 14.63
CA LYS A 169 -4.37 13.06 14.71
C LYS A 169 -3.58 12.42 13.54
N THR A 170 -3.73 12.97 12.33
CA THR A 170 -3.21 12.39 11.10
C THR A 170 -1.86 12.97 10.65
N THR A 171 -1.37 13.98 11.35
CA THR A 171 -0.11 14.67 10.97
C THR A 171 0.89 14.63 12.14
N MET A 172 2.07 14.10 11.88
CA MET A 172 3.17 14.15 12.86
C MET A 172 3.59 15.60 13.12
N THR A 173 3.88 15.94 14.37
CA THR A 173 4.52 17.24 14.70
C THR A 173 5.97 17.26 14.26
N ASP A 174 6.58 18.46 14.21
CA ASP A 174 7.99 18.60 13.87
C ASP A 174 8.90 17.93 14.91
N GLU A 175 8.50 17.94 16.18
CA GLU A 175 9.18 17.24 17.28
C GLU A 175 9.11 15.72 17.07
N GLN A 176 7.92 15.17 16.78
CA GLN A 176 7.75 13.74 16.50
C GLN A 176 8.61 13.28 15.32
N ILE A 177 8.70 14.10 14.25
CA ILE A 177 9.56 13.76 13.10
C ILE A 177 11.03 13.79 13.50
N LYS A 178 11.47 14.74 14.31
CA LYS A 178 12.88 14.83 14.77
C LYS A 178 13.27 13.63 15.63
N ASP A 179 12.38 13.23 16.53
CA ASP A 179 12.69 12.28 17.60
C ASP A 179 12.53 10.82 17.16
N ILE A 180 11.66 10.52 16.18
CA ILE A 180 11.41 9.15 15.75
C ILE A 180 12.68 8.49 15.19
N THR A 181 12.91 7.24 15.56
CA THR A 181 14.08 6.44 15.17
C THR A 181 13.74 5.44 14.09
N SER A 182 14.76 4.95 13.38
CA SER A 182 14.65 3.89 12.38
C SER A 182 14.00 2.63 12.95
N GLU A 183 14.42 2.23 14.16
CA GLU A 183 13.91 1.01 14.80
C GLU A 183 12.43 1.15 15.19
N GLU A 184 11.99 2.35 15.62
CA GLU A 184 10.58 2.63 15.90
C GLU A 184 9.73 2.53 14.64
N LEU A 185 10.21 3.04 13.49
CA LEU A 185 9.51 2.91 12.20
C LEU A 185 9.37 1.44 11.78
N LEU A 186 10.45 0.66 11.86
CA LEU A 186 10.40 -0.76 11.54
C LEU A 186 9.52 -1.55 12.51
N SER A 187 9.48 -1.17 13.80
CA SER A 187 8.56 -1.76 14.77
C SER A 187 7.10 -1.53 14.38
N LYS A 188 6.73 -0.32 13.93
CA LYS A 188 5.38 0.00 13.47
C LYS A 188 4.97 -0.83 12.23
N ILE A 189 5.90 -1.05 11.30
CA ILE A 189 5.65 -1.92 10.15
C ILE A 189 5.37 -3.36 10.63
N ARG A 190 6.22 -3.90 11.50
CA ARG A 190 6.03 -5.25 12.05
C ARG A 190 4.71 -5.40 12.81
N GLU A 191 4.27 -4.34 13.52
CA GLU A 191 2.96 -4.32 14.17
C GLU A 191 1.81 -4.41 13.17
N VAL A 192 1.85 -3.68 12.05
CA VAL A 192 0.85 -3.76 10.99
C VAL A 192 0.85 -5.14 10.34
N LEU A 193 2.02 -5.68 9.99
CA LEU A 193 2.15 -7.00 9.38
C LEU A 193 1.70 -8.14 10.30
N GLY A 194 1.68 -7.93 11.62
CA GLY A 194 1.16 -8.84 12.62
C GLY A 194 -0.36 -8.84 12.77
N CYS A 195 -1.10 -8.11 11.94
CA CYS A 195 -2.55 -7.95 12.02
C CYS A 195 -3.31 -8.76 10.97
N GLU A 196 -4.61 -8.94 11.21
CA GLU A 196 -5.54 -9.47 10.21
C GLU A 196 -5.58 -8.54 9.01
N HIS A 197 -5.70 -9.12 7.82
CA HIS A 197 -5.77 -8.38 6.57
C HIS A 197 -6.58 -9.14 5.53
N GLU A 198 -7.05 -8.41 4.53
CA GLU A 198 -7.69 -8.95 3.33
C GLU A 198 -6.62 -9.13 2.24
N ILE A 199 -6.66 -10.26 1.55
CA ILE A 199 -5.82 -10.51 0.38
C ILE A 199 -6.65 -10.25 -0.87
N ARG A 200 -6.17 -9.41 -1.78
CA ARG A 200 -6.78 -9.20 -3.09
C ARG A 200 -5.88 -9.79 -4.16
N TYR A 201 -6.41 -10.74 -4.90
CA TYR A 201 -5.73 -11.38 -6.01
C TYR A 201 -6.41 -11.05 -7.34
N TYR A 202 -5.64 -10.52 -8.26
CA TYR A 202 -6.01 -10.43 -9.67
C TYR A 202 -4.88 -11.01 -10.51
N GLY A 203 -5.13 -12.09 -11.27
CA GLY A 203 -4.09 -12.75 -12.04
C GLY A 203 -4.64 -13.93 -12.87
N PRO A 204 -3.81 -14.55 -13.74
CA PRO A 204 -4.24 -15.60 -14.65
C PRO A 204 -4.50 -16.94 -13.95
N ALA A 205 -3.90 -17.19 -12.78
CA ALA A 205 -4.00 -18.46 -12.07
C ALA A 205 -5.46 -18.80 -11.69
N THR A 206 -5.79 -20.06 -11.67
CA THR A 206 -7.05 -20.57 -11.13
C THR A 206 -7.12 -20.37 -9.61
N VAL A 207 -8.29 -20.53 -9.00
CA VAL A 207 -8.45 -20.43 -7.54
C VAL A 207 -7.52 -21.41 -6.81
N ALA A 208 -7.38 -22.65 -7.31
CA ALA A 208 -6.51 -23.65 -6.70
C ALA A 208 -5.03 -23.24 -6.76
N GLU A 209 -4.56 -22.78 -7.92
CA GLU A 209 -3.19 -22.32 -8.13
C GLU A 209 -2.89 -21.05 -7.30
N ALA A 210 -3.83 -20.09 -7.26
CA ALA A 210 -3.70 -18.89 -6.42
C ALA A 210 -3.66 -19.23 -4.92
N THR A 211 -4.46 -20.21 -4.49
CA THR A 211 -4.43 -20.71 -3.11
C THR A 211 -3.06 -21.29 -2.75
N GLU A 212 -2.49 -22.14 -3.59
CA GLU A 212 -1.18 -22.74 -3.36
C GLU A 212 -0.06 -21.68 -3.41
N LEU A 213 -0.13 -20.74 -4.36
CA LEU A 213 0.81 -19.61 -4.44
C LEU A 213 0.83 -18.80 -3.12
N LEU A 214 -0.34 -18.40 -2.65
CA LEU A 214 -0.47 -17.60 -1.42
C LEU A 214 -0.02 -18.38 -0.18
N LYS A 215 -0.42 -19.65 -0.06
CA LYS A 215 0.02 -20.51 1.07
C LYS A 215 1.52 -20.70 1.14
N ALA A 216 2.17 -20.83 -0.01
CA ALA A 216 3.60 -21.09 -0.07
C ALA A 216 4.46 -19.84 0.15
N ASN A 217 3.98 -18.66 -0.24
CA ASN A 217 4.80 -17.46 -0.35
C ASN A 217 4.33 -16.28 0.49
N HIS A 218 3.19 -16.36 1.20
CA HIS A 218 2.73 -15.29 2.08
C HIS A 218 2.79 -15.69 3.54
N LYS A 219 3.51 -14.91 4.35
CA LYS A 219 3.63 -15.10 5.78
C LYS A 219 2.47 -14.43 6.52
N VAL A 220 1.71 -15.21 7.25
CA VAL A 220 0.66 -14.74 8.15
C VAL A 220 1.13 -14.95 9.58
N ALA A 221 0.90 -14.00 10.47
CA ALA A 221 1.18 -14.14 11.90
C ALA A 221 0.38 -15.33 12.49
N GLU A 222 0.96 -16.06 13.44
CA GLU A 222 0.27 -17.21 14.08
C GLU A 222 -1.03 -16.81 14.79
N ASN A 223 -1.05 -15.59 15.36
CA ASN A 223 -2.20 -15.02 16.05
C ASN A 223 -2.38 -13.57 15.58
N PRO A 224 -2.92 -13.36 14.39
CA PRO A 224 -3.06 -12.02 13.84
C PRO A 224 -4.03 -11.19 14.70
N LYS A 225 -3.63 -9.95 14.99
CA LYS A 225 -4.48 -9.03 15.76
C LYS A 225 -5.61 -8.51 14.89
N PRO A 226 -6.88 -8.55 15.37
CA PRO A 226 -7.98 -7.99 14.61
C PRO A 226 -7.82 -6.48 14.45
N LEU A 227 -8.18 -5.97 13.28
CA LEU A 227 -8.18 -4.55 12.97
C LEU A 227 -9.58 -4.10 12.55
N GLU A 228 -10.13 -3.15 13.29
CA GLU A 228 -11.33 -2.44 12.86
C GLU A 228 -10.93 -1.18 12.07
N ARG A 229 -11.49 -1.04 10.89
CA ARG A 229 -11.23 0.13 10.05
C ARG A 229 -11.83 1.39 10.67
N VAL A 230 -10.97 2.38 10.91
CA VAL A 230 -11.39 3.68 11.43
C VAL A 230 -11.87 4.56 10.27
N TYR A 231 -13.00 5.23 10.47
CA TYR A 231 -13.53 6.21 9.53
C TYR A 231 -13.80 7.53 10.25
N THR A 232 -13.11 8.57 9.84
CA THR A 232 -13.43 9.91 10.29
C THR A 232 -14.57 10.49 9.47
N LYS A 233 -15.66 10.86 10.11
CA LYS A 233 -16.81 11.49 9.46
C LYS A 233 -16.48 12.95 9.15
N ARG A 234 -16.93 13.42 7.99
CA ARG A 234 -16.90 14.85 7.67
C ARG A 234 -17.76 15.64 8.65
N LEU A 235 -17.35 16.83 8.97
CA LEU A 235 -18.17 17.77 9.74
C LEU A 235 -19.45 18.10 8.94
N PRO A 236 -20.59 18.29 9.61
CA PRO A 236 -21.80 18.72 8.93
C PRO A 236 -21.56 20.09 8.28
N ALA A 237 -22.11 20.29 7.08
CA ALA A 237 -22.11 21.60 6.47
C ALA A 237 -22.89 22.59 7.38
N THR A 238 -22.24 23.66 7.75
CA THR A 238 -22.93 24.81 8.40
C THR A 238 -23.52 25.67 7.29
N GLU A 239 -24.82 25.93 7.38
CA GLU A 239 -25.50 26.91 6.51
C GLU A 239 -25.00 28.33 6.76
#